data_b9a3df18f586bb4589f4b4c8626d461b
#
_entry.id   b9a3df18f586bb4589f4b4c8626d461b
#
_cell.length_a   1.000
_cell.length_b   1.000
_cell.length_c   1.000
_cell.angle_alpha   90.00
_cell.angle_beta   90.00
_cell.angle_gamma   90.00
#
_symmetry.space_group_name_H-M   'P 1'
#
loop_
_entity.id
_entity.type
_entity.pdbx_description
1 polymer ?
#
loop_
_entity_poly.entity_id
_entity_poly.type
_entity_poly.pdbx_seq_one_letter_code
_entity_poly.pdbx_strand_id
1 'polypeptide(L)'
;VSDSSKGAGAPIASGSPAPQATGLGEHAFKRRSGSAATKNRIFNVFVWTAGFCIILFILGLLFMLLRKGLPLLTWDFLIGLPSEIEEGGGIGPSLFNSFYILFLSLAISIPLGMAAGIYLAEFAPDNRFIGFIRICVEGLSSVPSIIFGLFGISLFVDIFHLDLTILGGAVSLAFLNLPMLTRVTEESLRSVPVELKNASFALGSTHLQTIRKVLIPVALNGIVTGICLTAGRAFGESAVIILTAGVTTSGSMWDFNLFSPGETLAVHLWYVQSEAIVPDAGEIAQKATAVLIMIVLMINLVFRVPLWLKARSMKG
;
A
#
# COMPACT_ATOMS: atom_id res chain seq x y z
N VAL A 1 -53.67 37.16 58.35
CA VAL A 1 -53.15 38.25 59.14
C VAL A 1 -52.02 38.82 58.34
N SER A 2 -52.27 39.88 57.58
CA SER A 2 -51.75 41.25 57.58
C SER A 2 -50.23 41.30 57.66
N ASP A 3 -49.51 42.13 56.98
CA ASP A 3 -49.76 43.46 56.48
C ASP A 3 -48.57 43.91 55.65
N SER A 4 -48.85 44.68 54.65
CA SER A 4 -48.20 45.82 54.02
C SER A 4 -46.81 46.25 54.47
N SER A 5 -45.94 46.64 53.56
CA SER A 5 -45.58 48.09 53.31
C SER A 5 -44.38 48.11 52.27
N LYS A 6 -44.64 48.78 51.20
CA LYS A 6 -44.10 50.06 50.72
C LYS A 6 -42.58 50.28 50.98
N GLY A 7 -41.89 50.51 49.91
CA GLY A 7 -40.74 51.40 50.04
C GLY A 7 -39.86 51.50 48.81
N ALA A 8 -40.05 52.55 48.04
CA ALA A 8 -39.05 53.40 47.39
C ALA A 8 -38.21 52.86 46.24
N GLY A 9 -38.51 53.36 45.06
CA GLY A 9 -37.64 53.38 43.90
C GLY A 9 -36.42 54.27 44.12
N ALA A 10 -35.32 53.77 43.64
CA ALA A 10 -34.10 54.55 43.44
C ALA A 10 -33.85 54.76 41.95
N PRO A 11 -33.39 55.91 41.52
CA PRO A 11 -33.32 56.28 40.12
C PRO A 11 -32.19 55.56 39.42
N ILE A 12 -32.46 55.11 38.17
CA ILE A 12 -31.49 54.57 37.24
C ILE A 12 -30.51 55.70 36.86
N ALA A 13 -29.25 55.59 37.29
CA ALA A 13 -28.18 56.46 36.86
C ALA A 13 -27.86 56.21 35.39
N SER A 14 -27.99 57.25 34.62
CA SER A 14 -27.70 57.44 33.23
C SER A 14 -26.30 56.96 32.83
N GLY A 15 -26.26 56.34 31.65
CA GLY A 15 -25.15 55.76 30.96
C GLY A 15 -23.81 56.49 30.99
N SER A 16 -22.80 55.70 31.23
CA SER A 16 -21.47 56.02 30.75
C SER A 16 -21.32 55.57 29.29
N PRO A 17 -20.78 56.37 28.38
CA PRO A 17 -20.55 55.98 27.02
C PRO A 17 -19.50 54.87 26.99
N ALA A 18 -19.82 53.79 26.24
CA ALA A 18 -18.87 52.74 25.95
C ALA A 18 -17.61 53.33 25.27
N PRO A 19 -16.40 52.86 25.62
CA PRO A 19 -15.18 53.34 24.98
C PRO A 19 -15.27 53.04 23.47
N GLN A 20 -15.25 54.10 22.68
CA GLN A 20 -15.11 54.00 21.21
C GLN A 20 -13.81 53.23 20.93
N ALA A 21 -13.93 52.01 20.41
CA ALA A 21 -12.83 51.23 19.90
C ALA A 21 -12.15 52.06 18.80
N THR A 22 -11.00 52.60 19.12
CA THR A 22 -10.19 53.39 18.21
C THR A 22 -9.84 52.55 16.96
N GLY A 23 -10.18 53.05 15.80
CA GLY A 23 -10.02 52.40 14.49
C GLY A 23 -8.59 51.98 14.09
N LEU A 24 -7.62 52.16 14.98
CA LEU A 24 -6.23 51.72 14.84
C LEU A 24 -6.09 50.16 14.96
N GLY A 25 -6.98 49.51 15.72
CA GLY A 25 -6.97 48.05 15.91
C GLY A 25 -7.49 47.30 14.66
N GLU A 26 -8.51 47.83 14.02
CA GLU A 26 -9.12 47.25 12.82
C GLU A 26 -8.18 47.28 11.59
N HIS A 27 -7.47 48.36 11.39
CA HIS A 27 -6.50 48.52 10.32
C HIS A 27 -5.25 47.64 10.52
N ALA A 28 -4.80 47.45 11.77
CA ALA A 28 -3.68 46.56 12.08
C ALA A 28 -4.04 45.07 11.93
N PHE A 29 -5.26 44.70 12.30
CA PHE A 29 -5.77 43.33 12.13
C PHE A 29 -5.98 42.99 10.64
N LYS A 30 -6.54 43.90 9.84
CA LYS A 30 -6.73 43.77 8.43
C LYS A 30 -5.41 43.69 7.64
N ARG A 31 -4.38 44.42 8.06
CA ARG A 31 -3.05 44.39 7.43
C ARG A 31 -2.29 43.11 7.74
N ARG A 32 -2.40 42.53 8.95
CA ARG A 32 -1.85 41.23 9.30
C ARG A 32 -2.54 40.09 8.56
N SER A 33 -3.85 40.14 8.40
CA SER A 33 -4.65 39.17 7.62
C SER A 33 -4.26 39.14 6.16
N GLY A 34 -4.01 40.28 5.51
CA GLY A 34 -3.60 40.36 4.11
C GLY A 34 -2.22 39.73 3.85
N SER A 35 -1.24 39.97 4.72
CA SER A 35 0.11 39.39 4.60
C SER A 35 0.09 37.87 4.84
N ALA A 36 -0.71 37.37 5.79
CA ALA A 36 -0.88 35.96 6.04
C ALA A 36 -1.58 35.25 4.86
N ALA A 37 -2.61 35.87 4.29
CA ALA A 37 -3.31 35.35 3.13
C ALA A 37 -2.41 35.27 1.89
N THR A 38 -1.55 36.25 1.65
CA THR A 38 -0.59 36.25 0.55
C THR A 38 0.48 35.17 0.72
N LYS A 39 1.04 35.03 1.94
CA LYS A 39 2.00 33.97 2.24
C LYS A 39 1.39 32.58 2.06
N ASN A 40 0.14 32.40 2.53
CA ASN A 40 -0.57 31.13 2.38
C ASN A 40 -0.85 30.81 0.91
N ARG A 41 -1.17 31.83 0.08
CA ARG A 41 -1.36 31.67 -1.36
C ARG A 41 -0.07 31.28 -2.08
N ILE A 42 1.05 31.92 -1.76
CA ILE A 42 2.37 31.59 -2.32
C ILE A 42 2.75 30.15 -1.91
N PHE A 43 2.58 29.80 -0.65
CA PHE A 43 2.84 28.44 -0.16
C PHE A 43 1.98 27.40 -0.87
N ASN A 44 0.67 27.65 -1.03
CA ASN A 44 -0.21 26.77 -1.77
C ASN A 44 0.22 26.60 -3.24
N VAL A 45 0.54 27.70 -3.94
CA VAL A 45 1.04 27.63 -5.32
C VAL A 45 2.31 26.80 -5.39
N PHE A 46 3.26 27.01 -4.46
CA PHE A 46 4.50 26.23 -4.41
C PHE A 46 4.23 24.74 -4.23
N VAL A 47 3.37 24.35 -3.26
CA VAL A 47 3.01 22.94 -2.99
C VAL A 47 2.33 22.29 -4.20
N TRP A 48 1.37 23.00 -4.83
CA TRP A 48 0.70 22.49 -6.04
C TRP A 48 1.65 22.34 -7.22
N THR A 49 2.55 23.31 -7.42
CA THR A 49 3.55 23.26 -8.50
C THR A 49 4.53 22.12 -8.26
N ALA A 50 5.04 21.95 -7.04
CA ALA A 50 5.93 20.84 -6.69
C ALA A 50 5.24 19.48 -6.91
N GLY A 51 3.99 19.32 -6.46
CA GLY A 51 3.21 18.12 -6.71
C GLY A 51 3.00 17.83 -8.19
N PHE A 52 2.67 18.85 -8.98
CA PHE A 52 2.50 18.74 -10.43
C PHE A 52 3.81 18.33 -11.12
N CYS A 53 4.94 18.93 -10.75
CA CYS A 53 6.26 18.57 -11.29
C CYS A 53 6.63 17.11 -11.01
N ILE A 54 6.36 16.62 -9.79
CA ILE A 54 6.62 15.21 -9.44
C ILE A 54 5.75 14.27 -10.28
N ILE A 55 4.46 14.57 -10.41
CA ILE A 55 3.54 13.76 -11.23
C ILE A 55 4.00 13.74 -12.69
N LEU A 56 4.35 14.90 -13.25
CA LEU A 56 4.83 15.02 -14.63
C LEU A 56 6.13 14.24 -14.85
N PHE A 57 7.04 14.28 -13.89
CA PHE A 57 8.29 13.52 -13.93
C PHE A 57 8.03 12.01 -13.93
N ILE A 58 7.17 11.51 -13.03
CA ILE A 58 6.81 10.08 -12.97
C ILE A 58 6.13 9.65 -14.27
N LEU A 59 5.16 10.41 -14.77
CA LEU A 59 4.48 10.11 -16.04
C LEU A 59 5.44 10.14 -17.22
N GLY A 60 6.39 11.09 -17.24
CA GLY A 60 7.43 11.17 -18.26
C GLY A 60 8.36 9.95 -18.27
N LEU A 61 8.78 9.47 -17.08
CA LEU A 61 9.56 8.22 -16.95
C LEU A 61 8.77 7.02 -17.45
N LEU A 62 7.52 6.86 -17.00
CA LEU A 62 6.66 5.75 -17.42
C LEU A 62 6.46 5.77 -18.95
N PHE A 63 6.17 6.93 -19.50
CA PHE A 63 6.01 7.10 -20.95
C PHE A 63 7.29 6.75 -21.72
N MET A 64 8.45 7.20 -21.23
CA MET A 64 9.76 6.88 -21.85
C MET A 64 10.04 5.38 -21.86
N LEU A 65 9.82 4.69 -20.73
CA LEU A 65 10.05 3.24 -20.62
C LEU A 65 9.08 2.45 -21.50
N LEU A 66 7.79 2.78 -21.46
CA LEU A 66 6.80 2.12 -22.30
C LEU A 66 7.01 2.37 -23.78
N ARG A 67 7.37 3.59 -24.19
CA ARG A 67 7.65 3.92 -25.60
C ARG A 67 8.82 3.12 -26.17
N LYS A 68 9.83 2.77 -25.35
CA LYS A 68 10.97 1.97 -25.80
C LYS A 68 10.64 0.50 -25.89
N GLY A 69 9.92 -0.05 -24.92
CA GLY A 69 9.67 -1.50 -24.85
C GLY A 69 8.43 -1.98 -25.62
N LEU A 70 7.32 -1.23 -25.62
CA LEU A 70 6.06 -1.66 -26.23
C LEU A 70 6.14 -1.99 -27.73
N PRO A 71 6.83 -1.19 -28.58
CA PRO A 71 6.90 -1.49 -30.01
C PRO A 71 7.70 -2.78 -30.35
N LEU A 72 8.51 -3.23 -29.40
CA LEU A 72 9.37 -4.41 -29.55
C LEU A 72 8.72 -5.69 -29.04
N LEU A 73 7.53 -5.60 -28.41
CA LEU A 73 6.84 -6.75 -27.83
C LEU A 73 6.27 -7.64 -28.94
N THR A 74 6.63 -8.92 -28.88
CA THR A 74 6.07 -9.99 -29.71
C THR A 74 5.44 -11.06 -28.84
N TRP A 75 4.52 -11.85 -29.40
CA TRP A 75 3.95 -12.99 -28.69
C TRP A 75 5.01 -14.02 -28.33
N ASP A 76 5.96 -14.26 -29.23
CA ASP A 76 7.07 -15.20 -29.01
C ASP A 76 7.93 -14.78 -27.81
N PHE A 77 8.13 -13.49 -27.60
CA PHE A 77 8.83 -12.99 -26.41
C PHE A 77 8.06 -13.28 -25.11
N LEU A 78 6.73 -13.12 -25.12
CA LEU A 78 5.91 -13.32 -23.92
C LEU A 78 5.79 -14.79 -23.50
N ILE A 79 5.79 -15.72 -24.47
CA ILE A 79 5.60 -17.14 -24.24
C ILE A 79 6.85 -17.97 -24.54
N GLY A 80 7.93 -17.34 -24.98
CA GLY A 80 9.21 -18.01 -25.28
C GLY A 80 9.96 -18.40 -24.01
N LEU A 81 10.89 -19.34 -24.15
CA LEU A 81 11.86 -19.69 -23.11
C LEU A 81 13.00 -18.65 -23.09
N PRO A 82 13.56 -18.33 -21.92
CA PRO A 82 14.75 -17.50 -21.84
C PRO A 82 15.93 -18.19 -22.50
N SER A 83 16.77 -17.42 -23.21
CA SER A 83 18.04 -17.89 -23.74
C SER A 83 19.19 -17.22 -22.98
N GLU A 84 20.18 -18.00 -22.60
CA GLU A 84 21.37 -17.50 -21.91
C GLU A 84 22.52 -17.19 -22.89
N ILE A 85 22.45 -17.68 -24.13
CA ILE A 85 23.56 -17.64 -25.09
C ILE A 85 23.12 -17.02 -26.43
N GLU A 86 21.91 -17.35 -26.90
CA GLU A 86 21.43 -16.94 -28.22
C GLU A 86 20.53 -15.69 -28.11
N GLU A 87 20.53 -14.88 -29.18
CA GLU A 87 19.62 -13.74 -29.29
C GLU A 87 18.14 -14.18 -29.34
N GLY A 88 17.25 -13.36 -28.81
CA GLY A 88 15.80 -13.57 -28.96
C GLY A 88 15.12 -14.35 -27.84
N GLY A 89 15.74 -14.49 -26.67
CA GLY A 89 15.12 -15.15 -25.50
C GLY A 89 13.80 -14.53 -25.05
N GLY A 90 12.85 -15.39 -24.59
CA GLY A 90 11.54 -14.99 -24.08
C GLY A 90 11.50 -14.92 -22.55
N ILE A 91 10.35 -14.48 -22.00
CA ILE A 91 10.13 -14.30 -20.56
C ILE A 91 9.02 -15.20 -20.00
N GLY A 92 8.56 -16.19 -20.76
CA GLY A 92 7.39 -16.99 -20.40
C GLY A 92 7.46 -17.62 -19.01
N PRO A 93 8.49 -18.42 -18.69
CA PRO A 93 8.63 -19.01 -17.35
C PRO A 93 8.71 -17.98 -16.23
N SER A 94 9.51 -16.92 -16.41
CA SER A 94 9.68 -15.85 -15.41
C SER A 94 8.38 -15.07 -15.19
N LEU A 95 7.59 -14.90 -16.25
CA LEU A 95 6.26 -14.29 -16.16
C LEU A 95 5.28 -15.20 -15.40
N PHE A 96 5.25 -16.50 -15.72
CA PHE A 96 4.43 -17.47 -14.99
C PHE A 96 4.79 -17.52 -13.51
N ASN A 97 6.08 -17.67 -13.19
CA ASN A 97 6.58 -17.73 -11.83
C ASN A 97 6.24 -16.47 -11.04
N SER A 98 6.25 -15.28 -11.69
CA SER A 98 5.85 -14.03 -11.03
C SER A 98 4.41 -14.08 -10.52
N PHE A 99 3.47 -14.56 -11.32
CA PHE A 99 2.08 -14.74 -10.88
C PHE A 99 1.93 -15.88 -9.87
N TYR A 100 2.65 -16.98 -10.08
CA TYR A 100 2.57 -18.15 -9.21
C TYR A 100 3.09 -17.87 -7.80
N ILE A 101 4.28 -17.30 -7.68
CA ILE A 101 4.86 -16.89 -6.39
C ILE A 101 4.01 -15.79 -5.73
N LEU A 102 3.54 -14.81 -6.50
CA LEU A 102 2.63 -13.78 -5.99
C LEU A 102 1.36 -14.39 -5.39
N PHE A 103 0.70 -15.29 -6.14
CA PHE A 103 -0.51 -15.96 -5.66
C PHE A 103 -0.26 -16.76 -4.37
N LEU A 104 0.79 -17.55 -4.33
CA LEU A 104 1.16 -18.34 -3.15
C LEU A 104 1.47 -17.42 -1.94
N SER A 105 2.26 -16.37 -2.14
CA SER A 105 2.60 -15.45 -1.06
C SER A 105 1.38 -14.70 -0.52
N LEU A 106 0.48 -14.26 -1.38
CA LEU A 106 -0.77 -13.60 -0.97
C LEU A 106 -1.75 -14.58 -0.32
N ALA A 107 -1.82 -15.83 -0.79
CA ALA A 107 -2.65 -16.86 -0.17
C ALA A 107 -2.25 -17.15 1.29
N ILE A 108 -0.97 -16.96 1.63
CA ILE A 108 -0.45 -17.09 3.00
C ILE A 108 -0.62 -15.77 3.76
N SER A 109 -0.17 -14.66 3.18
CA SER A 109 -0.04 -13.39 3.89
C SER A 109 -1.38 -12.67 4.12
N ILE A 110 -2.35 -12.79 3.20
CA ILE A 110 -3.67 -12.14 3.37
C ILE A 110 -4.42 -12.70 4.58
N PRO A 111 -4.68 -14.02 4.71
CA PRO A 111 -5.42 -14.51 5.87
C PRO A 111 -4.71 -14.25 7.19
N LEU A 112 -3.38 -14.43 7.25
CA LEU A 112 -2.61 -14.21 8.47
C LEU A 112 -2.53 -12.73 8.84
N GLY A 113 -2.22 -11.86 7.89
CA GLY A 113 -2.14 -10.41 8.09
C GLY A 113 -3.50 -9.80 8.46
N MET A 114 -4.58 -10.23 7.78
CA MET A 114 -5.94 -9.81 8.15
C MET A 114 -6.34 -10.30 9.54
N ALA A 115 -6.08 -11.56 9.89
CA ALA A 115 -6.38 -12.07 11.22
C ALA A 115 -5.64 -11.30 12.31
N ALA A 116 -4.35 -11.05 12.12
CA ALA A 116 -3.54 -10.24 13.04
C ALA A 116 -4.05 -8.80 13.14
N GLY A 117 -4.38 -8.16 12.02
CA GLY A 117 -4.93 -6.80 11.99
C GLY A 117 -6.29 -6.69 12.68
N ILE A 118 -7.19 -7.65 12.44
CA ILE A 118 -8.50 -7.72 13.13
C ILE A 118 -8.30 -7.90 14.63
N TYR A 119 -7.37 -8.79 15.04
CA TYR A 119 -7.05 -8.99 16.46
C TYR A 119 -6.56 -7.70 17.11
N LEU A 120 -5.61 -7.01 16.49
CA LEU A 120 -5.05 -5.75 17.01
C LEU A 120 -6.07 -4.60 17.04
N ALA A 121 -7.04 -4.58 16.10
CA ALA A 121 -8.07 -3.56 16.04
C ALA A 121 -9.18 -3.75 17.07
N GLU A 122 -9.63 -5.01 17.29
CA GLU A 122 -10.91 -5.30 17.93
C GLU A 122 -10.79 -6.09 19.23
N PHE A 123 -9.76 -6.92 19.40
CA PHE A 123 -9.61 -7.82 20.54
C PHE A 123 -8.46 -7.46 21.47
N ALA A 124 -7.43 -6.79 20.93
CA ALA A 124 -6.24 -6.47 21.72
C ALA A 124 -6.54 -5.40 22.78
N PRO A 125 -6.17 -5.61 24.06
CA PRO A 125 -6.37 -4.61 25.11
C PRO A 125 -5.45 -3.41 24.88
N ASP A 126 -5.91 -2.21 25.27
CA ASP A 126 -5.08 -1.00 25.22
C ASP A 126 -4.09 -0.99 26.39
N ASN A 127 -2.98 -1.72 26.23
CA ASN A 127 -1.89 -1.76 27.20
C ASN A 127 -0.52 -1.52 26.52
N ARG A 128 0.51 -1.31 27.36
CA ARG A 128 1.87 -1.04 26.88
C ARG A 128 2.46 -2.16 26.03
N PHE A 129 2.08 -3.41 26.33
CA PHE A 129 2.57 -4.58 25.59
C PHE A 129 2.03 -4.61 24.15
N ILE A 130 0.74 -4.35 23.96
CA ILE A 130 0.15 -4.25 22.62
C ILE A 130 0.70 -3.02 21.89
N GLY A 131 0.93 -1.89 22.59
CA GLY A 131 1.63 -0.75 22.02
C GLY A 131 3.03 -1.12 21.50
N PHE A 132 3.78 -1.93 22.23
CA PHE A 132 5.08 -2.44 21.78
C PHE A 132 4.96 -3.35 20.55
N ILE A 133 3.97 -4.26 20.51
CA ILE A 133 3.71 -5.10 19.33
C ILE A 133 3.44 -4.25 18.09
N ARG A 134 2.64 -3.18 18.19
CA ARG A 134 2.38 -2.26 17.08
C ARG A 134 3.66 -1.60 16.57
N ILE A 135 4.52 -1.14 17.49
CA ILE A 135 5.83 -0.58 17.13
C ILE A 135 6.70 -1.63 16.42
N CYS A 136 6.69 -2.89 16.88
CA CYS A 136 7.41 -3.97 16.21
C CYS A 136 6.88 -4.24 14.79
N VAL A 137 5.57 -4.29 14.59
CA VAL A 137 4.95 -4.46 13.27
C VAL A 137 5.30 -3.30 12.34
N GLU A 138 5.27 -2.06 12.85
CA GLU A 138 5.67 -0.88 12.10
C GLU A 138 7.15 -0.89 11.76
N GLY A 139 8.00 -1.26 12.72
CA GLY A 139 9.44 -1.43 12.51
C GLY A 139 9.76 -2.48 11.46
N LEU A 140 9.10 -3.65 11.51
CA LEU A 140 9.28 -4.71 10.51
C LEU A 140 8.88 -4.26 9.10
N SER A 141 7.85 -3.43 8.95
CA SER A 141 7.44 -2.90 7.65
C SER A 141 8.48 -1.95 7.02
N SER A 142 9.39 -1.42 7.84
CA SER A 142 10.47 -0.51 7.43
C SER A 142 11.81 -1.23 7.16
N VAL A 143 11.89 -2.53 7.45
CA VAL A 143 13.10 -3.33 7.22
C VAL A 143 13.35 -3.48 5.71
N PRO A 144 14.58 -3.29 5.22
CA PRO A 144 14.92 -3.55 3.82
C PRO A 144 14.58 -4.99 3.41
N SER A 145 13.97 -5.16 2.25
CA SER A 145 13.48 -6.47 1.76
C SER A 145 14.58 -7.54 1.68
N ILE A 146 15.81 -7.13 1.38
CA ILE A 146 16.95 -8.06 1.31
C ILE A 146 17.18 -8.81 2.64
N ILE A 147 16.86 -8.22 3.78
CA ILE A 147 16.98 -8.88 5.10
C ILE A 147 15.99 -10.05 5.20
N PHE A 148 14.77 -9.90 4.66
CA PHE A 148 13.82 -11.00 4.56
C PHE A 148 14.32 -12.10 3.62
N GLY A 149 15.04 -11.74 2.56
CA GLY A 149 15.70 -12.69 1.68
C GLY A 149 16.83 -13.46 2.40
N LEU A 150 17.69 -12.76 3.15
CA LEU A 150 18.73 -13.39 3.97
C LEU A 150 18.16 -14.29 5.06
N PHE A 151 17.07 -13.87 5.70
CA PHE A 151 16.34 -14.74 6.63
C PHE A 151 15.77 -15.96 5.93
N GLY A 152 15.19 -15.77 4.74
CA GLY A 152 14.62 -16.85 3.94
C GLY A 152 15.67 -17.87 3.51
N ILE A 153 16.83 -17.46 3.01
CA ILE A 153 17.91 -18.40 2.64
C ILE A 153 18.41 -19.17 3.87
N SER A 154 18.62 -18.47 4.98
CA SER A 154 19.03 -19.13 6.22
C SER A 154 18.00 -20.14 6.72
N LEU A 155 16.72 -19.83 6.63
CA LEU A 155 15.65 -20.71 7.05
C LEU A 155 15.48 -21.92 6.10
N PHE A 156 15.36 -21.68 4.81
CA PHE A 156 15.02 -22.75 3.85
C PHE A 156 16.24 -23.55 3.42
N VAL A 157 17.38 -22.90 3.15
CA VAL A 157 18.58 -23.58 2.66
C VAL A 157 19.39 -24.14 3.83
N ASP A 158 19.73 -23.31 4.84
CA ASP A 158 20.65 -23.75 5.91
C ASP A 158 19.96 -24.67 6.92
N ILE A 159 18.71 -24.39 7.32
CA ILE A 159 18.00 -25.16 8.37
C ILE A 159 17.19 -26.30 7.78
N PHE A 160 16.37 -26.03 6.75
CA PHE A 160 15.53 -27.07 6.14
C PHE A 160 16.22 -27.88 5.05
N HIS A 161 17.44 -27.48 4.66
CA HIS A 161 18.24 -28.13 3.58
C HIS A 161 17.47 -28.25 2.27
N LEU A 162 16.63 -27.25 1.98
CA LEU A 162 15.98 -27.10 0.68
C LEU A 162 16.88 -26.23 -0.21
N ASP A 163 16.90 -26.54 -1.49
CA ASP A 163 17.53 -25.64 -2.48
C ASP A 163 16.71 -24.34 -2.64
N LEU A 164 17.19 -23.45 -3.51
CA LEU A 164 16.42 -22.26 -3.90
C LEU A 164 15.14 -22.70 -4.63
N THR A 165 13.98 -22.37 -4.08
CA THR A 165 12.70 -22.93 -4.51
C THR A 165 11.59 -21.88 -4.58
N ILE A 166 10.60 -22.13 -5.46
CA ILE A 166 9.35 -21.35 -5.53
C ILE A 166 8.68 -21.25 -4.14
N LEU A 167 8.67 -22.37 -3.38
CA LEU A 167 8.10 -22.39 -2.03
C LEU A 167 8.86 -21.45 -1.09
N GLY A 168 10.18 -21.53 -1.06
CA GLY A 168 11.04 -20.65 -0.26
C GLY A 168 10.80 -19.18 -0.59
N GLY A 169 10.73 -18.85 -1.88
CA GLY A 169 10.42 -17.51 -2.37
C GLY A 169 9.04 -17.03 -1.94
N ALA A 170 8.01 -17.85 -2.12
CA ALA A 170 6.63 -17.50 -1.79
C ALA A 170 6.43 -17.26 -0.28
N VAL A 171 7.01 -18.10 0.58
CA VAL A 171 6.91 -17.94 2.04
C VAL A 171 7.72 -16.74 2.53
N SER A 172 8.94 -16.53 2.03
CA SER A 172 9.75 -15.35 2.37
C SER A 172 9.08 -14.05 1.95
N LEU A 173 8.48 -14.03 0.77
CA LEU A 173 7.70 -12.91 0.27
C LEU A 173 6.43 -12.71 1.11
N ALA A 174 5.80 -13.78 1.60
CA ALA A 174 4.67 -13.67 2.51
C ALA A 174 5.08 -13.02 3.84
N PHE A 175 6.22 -13.38 4.41
CA PHE A 175 6.75 -12.73 5.63
C PHE A 175 7.01 -11.25 5.42
N LEU A 176 7.55 -10.85 4.28
CA LEU A 176 7.72 -9.43 3.92
C LEU A 176 6.38 -8.68 3.88
N ASN A 177 5.31 -9.32 3.40
CA ASN A 177 3.99 -8.72 3.22
C ASN A 177 3.17 -8.65 4.52
N LEU A 178 3.41 -9.57 5.48
CA LEU A 178 2.63 -9.69 6.72
C LEU A 178 2.52 -8.39 7.53
N PRO A 179 3.61 -7.67 7.84
CA PRO A 179 3.54 -6.45 8.65
C PRO A 179 2.66 -5.38 8.00
N MET A 180 2.82 -5.18 6.71
CA MET A 180 2.04 -4.18 5.97
C MET A 180 0.55 -4.53 5.92
N LEU A 181 0.20 -5.79 5.64
CA LEU A 181 -1.20 -6.25 5.61
C LEU A 181 -1.85 -6.17 7.00
N THR A 182 -1.11 -6.53 8.05
CA THR A 182 -1.57 -6.40 9.45
C THR A 182 -1.90 -4.95 9.76
N ARG A 183 -0.98 -4.03 9.48
CA ARG A 183 -1.14 -2.61 9.76
C ARG A 183 -2.31 -2.00 8.98
N VAL A 184 -2.37 -2.22 7.66
CA VAL A 184 -3.44 -1.66 6.82
C VAL A 184 -4.81 -2.20 7.24
N THR A 185 -4.89 -3.47 7.63
CA THR A 185 -6.13 -4.06 8.14
C THR A 185 -6.54 -3.41 9.46
N GLU A 186 -5.61 -3.26 10.42
CA GLU A 186 -5.87 -2.59 11.70
C GLU A 186 -6.33 -1.14 11.49
N GLU A 187 -5.62 -0.35 10.68
CA GLU A 187 -5.95 1.04 10.40
C GLU A 187 -7.31 1.18 9.69
N SER A 188 -7.61 0.29 8.75
CA SER A 188 -8.88 0.28 8.02
C SER A 188 -10.07 0.00 8.95
N LEU A 189 -9.93 -0.94 9.88
CA LEU A 189 -10.97 -1.24 10.86
C LEU A 189 -11.14 -0.11 11.89
N ARG A 190 -10.04 0.47 12.37
CA ARG A 190 -10.07 1.61 13.30
C ARG A 190 -10.64 2.89 12.68
N SER A 191 -10.59 3.03 11.37
CA SER A 191 -11.19 4.17 10.66
C SER A 191 -12.71 4.13 10.58
N VAL A 192 -13.33 2.98 10.92
CA VAL A 192 -14.78 2.85 10.96
C VAL A 192 -15.36 3.66 12.11
N PRO A 193 -16.39 4.52 11.88
CA PRO A 193 -17.02 5.30 12.93
C PRO A 193 -17.54 4.42 14.08
N VAL A 194 -17.22 4.82 15.32
CA VAL A 194 -17.58 4.06 16.54
C VAL A 194 -19.10 3.96 16.72
N GLU A 195 -19.84 4.90 16.17
CA GLU A 195 -21.30 4.94 16.20
C GLU A 195 -21.92 3.72 15.52
N LEU A 196 -21.32 3.25 14.40
CA LEU A 196 -21.79 2.04 13.70
C LEU A 196 -21.58 0.79 14.55
N LYS A 197 -20.48 0.72 15.28
CA LYS A 197 -20.19 -0.37 16.21
C LYS A 197 -21.17 -0.37 17.37
N ASN A 198 -21.41 0.79 17.98
CA ASN A 198 -22.36 0.95 19.10
C ASN A 198 -23.79 0.67 18.67
N ALA A 199 -24.21 1.11 17.48
CA ALA A 199 -25.54 0.81 16.93
C ALA A 199 -25.74 -0.70 16.72
N SER A 200 -24.72 -1.41 16.24
CA SER A 200 -24.77 -2.86 16.07
C SER A 200 -24.97 -3.57 17.43
N PHE A 201 -24.25 -3.15 18.47
CA PHE A 201 -24.42 -3.71 19.81
C PHE A 201 -25.80 -3.38 20.42
N ALA A 202 -26.31 -2.18 20.19
CA ALA A 202 -27.65 -1.78 20.65
C ALA A 202 -28.76 -2.65 20.02
N LEU A 203 -28.54 -3.20 18.81
CA LEU A 203 -29.41 -4.16 18.15
C LEU A 203 -29.19 -5.61 18.62
N GLY A 204 -28.38 -5.85 19.65
CA GLY A 204 -28.14 -7.17 20.24
C GLY A 204 -27.14 -8.05 19.47
N SER A 205 -26.36 -7.48 18.55
CA SER A 205 -25.33 -8.24 17.82
C SER A 205 -24.17 -8.61 18.75
N THR A 206 -23.65 -9.84 18.59
CA THR A 206 -22.40 -10.25 19.24
C THR A 206 -21.19 -9.52 18.63
N HIS A 207 -20.06 -9.49 19.37
CA HIS A 207 -18.82 -8.85 18.88
C HIS A 207 -18.37 -9.40 17.52
N LEU A 208 -18.37 -10.72 17.36
CA LEU A 208 -17.99 -11.37 16.11
C LEU A 208 -18.98 -11.04 14.95
N GLN A 209 -20.27 -10.96 15.26
CA GLN A 209 -21.27 -10.54 14.26
C GLN A 209 -21.05 -9.10 13.82
N THR A 210 -20.76 -8.20 14.76
CA THR A 210 -20.43 -6.80 14.47
C THR A 210 -19.20 -6.68 13.59
N ILE A 211 -18.12 -7.41 13.89
CA ILE A 211 -16.90 -7.42 13.06
C ILE A 211 -17.25 -7.88 11.63
N ARG A 212 -17.90 -9.05 11.50
CA ARG A 212 -18.13 -9.68 10.19
C ARG A 212 -19.16 -8.95 9.34
N LYS A 213 -20.25 -8.43 9.96
CA LYS A 213 -21.40 -7.86 9.24
C LYS A 213 -21.36 -6.34 9.12
N VAL A 214 -20.59 -5.65 9.98
CA VAL A 214 -20.55 -4.18 10.00
C VAL A 214 -19.13 -3.68 9.73
N LEU A 215 -18.14 -4.04 10.56
CA LEU A 215 -16.82 -3.44 10.50
C LEU A 215 -16.07 -3.84 9.23
N ILE A 216 -15.95 -5.13 8.91
CA ILE A 216 -15.25 -5.61 7.71
C ILE A 216 -15.88 -5.05 6.42
N PRO A 217 -17.22 -5.10 6.20
CA PRO A 217 -17.83 -4.53 5.01
C PRO A 217 -17.60 -3.01 4.84
N VAL A 218 -17.59 -2.25 5.94
CA VAL A 218 -17.32 -0.80 5.91
C VAL A 218 -15.84 -0.52 5.66
N ALA A 219 -14.93 -1.27 6.29
CA ALA A 219 -13.48 -1.16 6.12
C ALA A 219 -12.96 -1.76 4.80
N LEU A 220 -13.80 -2.48 4.06
CA LEU A 220 -13.39 -3.28 2.89
C LEU A 220 -12.60 -2.48 1.86
N ASN A 221 -12.98 -1.24 1.59
CA ASN A 221 -12.28 -0.38 0.63
C ASN A 221 -10.83 -0.12 1.05
N GLY A 222 -10.57 0.11 2.35
CA GLY A 222 -9.23 0.30 2.89
C GLY A 222 -8.43 -1.00 2.81
N ILE A 223 -9.00 -2.11 3.27
CA ILE A 223 -8.36 -3.43 3.26
C ILE A 223 -7.97 -3.85 1.84
N VAL A 224 -8.90 -3.77 0.88
CA VAL A 224 -8.61 -4.14 -0.52
C VAL A 224 -7.57 -3.21 -1.14
N THR A 225 -7.59 -1.91 -0.83
CA THR A 225 -6.55 -0.97 -1.26
C THR A 225 -5.17 -1.38 -0.73
N GLY A 226 -5.10 -1.80 0.54
CA GLY A 226 -3.86 -2.33 1.12
C GLY A 226 -3.37 -3.61 0.44
N ILE A 227 -4.27 -4.56 0.17
CA ILE A 227 -3.95 -5.79 -0.58
C ILE A 227 -3.42 -5.45 -1.97
N CYS A 228 -4.03 -4.51 -2.69
CA CYS A 228 -3.57 -4.05 -4.00
C CYS A 228 -2.15 -3.49 -3.97
N LEU A 229 -1.88 -2.60 -3.01
CA LEU A 229 -0.55 -1.99 -2.86
C LEU A 229 0.50 -3.05 -2.53
N THR A 230 0.15 -4.00 -1.66
CA THR A 230 1.02 -5.12 -1.31
C THR A 230 1.28 -6.02 -2.52
N ALA A 231 0.25 -6.37 -3.29
CA ALA A 231 0.37 -7.19 -4.49
C ALA A 231 1.23 -6.52 -5.57
N GLY A 232 1.02 -5.22 -5.82
CA GLY A 232 1.82 -4.47 -6.78
C GLY A 232 3.30 -4.37 -6.38
N ARG A 233 3.59 -4.18 -5.08
CA ARG A 233 4.95 -4.21 -4.54
C ARG A 233 5.56 -5.59 -4.66
N ALA A 234 4.85 -6.62 -4.25
CA ALA A 234 5.31 -8.01 -4.25
C ALA A 234 5.60 -8.53 -5.66
N PHE A 235 4.84 -8.11 -6.68
CA PHE A 235 5.09 -8.48 -8.07
C PHE A 235 6.41 -7.93 -8.61
N GLY A 236 6.85 -6.77 -8.13
CA GLY A 236 8.12 -6.14 -8.51
C GLY A 236 9.30 -6.49 -7.58
N GLU A 237 9.10 -7.38 -6.60
CA GLU A 237 10.16 -7.71 -5.63
C GLU A 237 11.20 -8.65 -6.25
N SER A 238 12.46 -8.23 -6.22
CA SER A 238 13.58 -9.02 -6.71
C SER A 238 14.51 -9.48 -5.60
N ALA A 239 14.81 -8.63 -4.61
CA ALA A 239 15.84 -8.90 -3.61
C ALA A 239 15.56 -10.13 -2.74
N VAL A 240 14.29 -10.34 -2.34
CA VAL A 240 13.88 -11.54 -1.60
C VAL A 240 13.98 -12.77 -2.50
N ILE A 241 13.48 -12.67 -3.73
CA ILE A 241 13.33 -13.81 -4.64
C ILE A 241 14.70 -14.32 -5.11
N ILE A 242 15.65 -13.43 -5.44
CA ILE A 242 17.03 -13.82 -5.81
C ILE A 242 17.62 -14.74 -4.75
N LEU A 243 17.44 -14.43 -3.48
CA LEU A 243 18.02 -15.18 -2.36
C LEU A 243 17.26 -16.45 -2.00
N THR A 244 15.98 -16.59 -2.40
CA THR A 244 15.13 -17.67 -1.90
C THR A 244 14.54 -18.57 -2.98
N ALA A 245 14.35 -18.06 -4.20
CA ALA A 245 13.87 -18.83 -5.34
C ALA A 245 14.89 -18.92 -6.48
N GLY A 246 15.93 -18.08 -6.46
CA GLY A 246 17.04 -18.11 -7.41
C GLY A 246 16.84 -17.20 -8.62
N VAL A 247 17.83 -17.28 -9.52
CA VAL A 247 17.92 -16.50 -10.76
C VAL A 247 17.75 -17.36 -12.02
N THR A 248 17.30 -18.59 -11.86
CA THR A 248 17.09 -19.55 -12.95
C THR A 248 15.67 -20.08 -12.95
N THR A 249 15.26 -20.63 -14.07
CA THR A 249 13.97 -21.34 -14.22
C THR A 249 14.22 -22.84 -14.36
N SER A 250 13.19 -23.67 -14.19
CA SER A 250 13.25 -25.11 -14.43
C SER A 250 13.42 -25.49 -15.91
N GLY A 251 13.46 -24.55 -16.82
CA GLY A 251 13.48 -24.78 -18.27
C GLY A 251 12.13 -25.18 -18.86
N SER A 252 11.10 -25.31 -18.04
CA SER A 252 9.73 -25.59 -18.46
C SER A 252 8.89 -24.34 -18.47
N MET A 253 8.00 -24.19 -19.48
CA MET A 253 7.11 -23.02 -19.59
C MET A 253 6.16 -22.86 -18.40
N TRP A 254 5.60 -23.98 -17.94
CA TRP A 254 4.62 -24.05 -16.84
C TRP A 254 5.08 -25.08 -15.82
N ASP A 255 5.83 -24.64 -14.82
CA ASP A 255 6.26 -25.52 -13.74
C ASP A 255 5.48 -25.22 -12.46
N PHE A 256 4.63 -26.18 -12.05
CA PHE A 256 3.87 -26.11 -10.82
C PHE A 256 4.58 -26.77 -9.61
N ASN A 257 5.79 -27.30 -9.82
CA ASN A 257 6.56 -27.91 -8.74
C ASN A 257 7.08 -26.84 -7.79
N LEU A 258 6.62 -26.87 -6.55
CA LEU A 258 7.00 -25.91 -5.52
C LEU A 258 8.48 -25.98 -5.12
N PHE A 259 9.15 -27.07 -5.44
CA PHE A 259 10.56 -27.30 -5.09
C PHE A 259 11.51 -27.01 -6.27
N SER A 260 10.99 -26.55 -7.39
CA SER A 260 11.81 -26.07 -8.50
C SER A 260 12.29 -24.62 -8.25
N PRO A 261 13.43 -24.22 -8.87
CA PRO A 261 13.84 -22.82 -8.89
C PRO A 261 12.80 -21.97 -9.62
N GLY A 262 12.62 -20.73 -9.17
CA GLY A 262 11.51 -19.89 -9.62
C GLY A 262 11.89 -18.43 -9.84
N GLU A 263 12.73 -18.17 -10.83
CA GLU A 263 13.02 -16.83 -11.29
C GLU A 263 11.72 -16.06 -11.62
N THR A 264 11.54 -14.85 -11.07
CA THR A 264 10.43 -13.95 -11.43
C THR A 264 10.84 -12.94 -12.50
N LEU A 265 9.87 -12.28 -13.14
CA LEU A 265 10.13 -11.26 -14.15
C LEU A 265 10.99 -10.10 -13.63
N ALA A 266 10.83 -9.71 -12.36
CA ALA A 266 11.65 -8.69 -11.73
C ALA A 266 13.10 -9.15 -11.53
N VAL A 267 13.30 -10.42 -11.19
CA VAL A 267 14.63 -11.05 -11.08
C VAL A 267 15.26 -11.22 -12.45
N HIS A 268 14.50 -11.69 -13.43
CA HIS A 268 14.95 -11.82 -14.83
C HIS A 268 15.46 -10.48 -15.38
N LEU A 269 14.70 -9.41 -15.16
CA LEU A 269 15.12 -8.06 -15.55
C LEU A 269 16.43 -7.64 -14.89
N TRP A 270 16.60 -7.93 -13.59
CA TRP A 270 17.84 -7.66 -12.87
C TRP A 270 18.99 -8.47 -13.45
N TYR A 271 18.80 -9.78 -13.67
CA TYR A 271 19.83 -10.68 -14.22
C TYR A 271 20.27 -10.24 -15.61
N VAL A 272 19.33 -9.98 -16.51
CA VAL A 272 19.62 -9.55 -17.89
C VAL A 272 20.39 -8.22 -17.93
N GLN A 273 20.10 -7.30 -17.00
CA GLN A 273 20.83 -6.01 -16.94
C GLN A 273 22.21 -6.08 -16.30
N SER A 274 22.43 -6.99 -15.37
CA SER A 274 23.66 -6.99 -14.56
C SER A 274 24.63 -8.12 -14.92
N GLU A 275 24.15 -9.27 -15.40
CA GLU A 275 24.95 -10.49 -15.52
C GLU A 275 24.86 -11.17 -16.89
N ALA A 276 23.81 -10.92 -17.68
CA ALA A 276 23.64 -11.59 -18.96
C ALA A 276 24.70 -11.16 -20.00
N ILE A 277 25.20 -12.15 -20.72
CA ILE A 277 26.23 -11.98 -21.77
C ILE A 277 25.61 -11.93 -23.17
N VAL A 278 24.28 -12.10 -23.28
CA VAL A 278 23.57 -12.08 -24.57
C VAL A 278 23.71 -10.73 -25.27
N PRO A 279 23.93 -10.72 -26.59
CA PRO A 279 24.16 -9.48 -27.34
C PRO A 279 22.98 -8.50 -27.28
N ASP A 280 21.74 -8.99 -27.19
CA ASP A 280 20.50 -8.24 -27.17
C ASP A 280 19.92 -7.99 -25.74
N ALA A 281 20.73 -8.19 -24.68
CA ALA A 281 20.32 -7.98 -23.29
C ALA A 281 19.60 -6.64 -23.06
N GLY A 282 20.06 -5.56 -23.69
CA GLY A 282 19.43 -4.24 -23.59
C GLY A 282 18.00 -4.19 -24.20
N GLU A 283 17.74 -4.92 -25.26
CA GLU A 283 16.43 -5.02 -25.88
C GLU A 283 15.47 -5.88 -25.03
N ILE A 284 15.95 -7.04 -24.55
CA ILE A 284 15.21 -7.92 -23.63
C ILE A 284 14.83 -7.14 -22.37
N ALA A 285 15.74 -6.39 -21.78
CA ALA A 285 15.49 -5.58 -20.61
C ALA A 285 14.41 -4.49 -20.84
N GLN A 286 14.41 -3.84 -22.02
CA GLN A 286 13.39 -2.86 -22.38
C GLN A 286 12.00 -3.49 -22.53
N LYS A 287 11.91 -4.65 -23.20
CA LYS A 287 10.68 -5.44 -23.34
C LYS A 287 10.16 -5.90 -21.97
N ALA A 288 11.01 -6.53 -21.17
CA ALA A 288 10.68 -7.02 -19.82
C ALA A 288 10.22 -5.89 -18.89
N THR A 289 10.89 -4.72 -18.94
CA THR A 289 10.48 -3.53 -18.19
C THR A 289 9.08 -3.06 -18.58
N ALA A 290 8.78 -2.99 -19.88
CA ALA A 290 7.47 -2.57 -20.35
C ALA A 290 6.36 -3.54 -19.89
N VAL A 291 6.62 -4.84 -19.94
CA VAL A 291 5.68 -5.88 -19.44
C VAL A 291 5.48 -5.75 -17.94
N LEU A 292 6.56 -5.62 -17.16
CA LEU A 292 6.50 -5.44 -15.71
C LEU A 292 5.64 -4.24 -15.32
N ILE A 293 5.88 -3.08 -15.94
CA ILE A 293 5.10 -1.86 -15.71
C ILE A 293 3.63 -2.07 -16.05
N MET A 294 3.33 -2.66 -17.22
CA MET A 294 1.95 -2.91 -17.63
C MET A 294 1.21 -3.81 -16.65
N ILE A 295 1.85 -4.89 -16.18
CA ILE A 295 1.23 -5.82 -15.25
C ILE A 295 0.97 -5.15 -13.90
N VAL A 296 1.95 -4.41 -13.35
CA VAL A 296 1.77 -3.68 -12.09
C VAL A 296 0.64 -2.65 -12.19
N LEU A 297 0.55 -1.91 -13.31
CA LEU A 297 -0.56 -0.99 -13.56
C LEU A 297 -1.89 -1.74 -13.68
N MET A 298 -1.91 -2.88 -14.37
CA MET A 298 -3.10 -3.71 -14.54
C MET A 298 -3.58 -4.30 -13.21
N ILE A 299 -2.68 -4.82 -12.37
CA ILE A 299 -3.01 -5.30 -11.03
C ILE A 299 -3.71 -4.18 -10.24
N ASN A 300 -3.10 -2.98 -10.20
CA ASN A 300 -3.68 -1.84 -9.50
C ASN A 300 -5.06 -1.43 -10.05
N LEU A 301 -5.23 -1.48 -11.38
CA LEU A 301 -6.49 -1.10 -12.03
C LEU A 301 -7.60 -2.12 -11.76
N VAL A 302 -7.30 -3.42 -11.91
CA VAL A 302 -8.25 -4.54 -11.71
C VAL A 302 -8.86 -4.51 -10.31
N PHE A 303 -8.07 -4.21 -9.29
CA PHE A 303 -8.58 -4.15 -7.93
C PHE A 303 -9.28 -2.83 -7.59
N ARG A 304 -8.85 -1.69 -8.14
CA ARG A 304 -9.43 -0.37 -7.84
C ARG A 304 -10.74 -0.08 -8.56
N VAL A 305 -10.88 -0.52 -9.81
CA VAL A 305 -12.08 -0.23 -10.61
C VAL A 305 -13.37 -0.78 -9.99
N PRO A 306 -13.45 -2.04 -9.55
CA PRO A 306 -14.66 -2.55 -8.89
C PRO A 306 -15.02 -1.80 -7.61
N LEU A 307 -14.02 -1.41 -6.81
CA LEU A 307 -14.23 -0.63 -5.58
C LEU A 307 -14.80 0.76 -5.89
N TRP A 308 -14.26 1.43 -6.90
CA TRP A 308 -14.73 2.74 -7.33
C TRP A 308 -16.17 2.69 -7.88
N LEU A 309 -16.50 1.68 -8.67
CA LEU A 309 -17.86 1.46 -9.20
C LEU A 309 -18.86 1.22 -8.06
N LYS A 310 -18.50 0.37 -7.07
CA LYS A 310 -19.34 0.11 -5.90
C LYS A 310 -19.53 1.36 -5.03
N ALA A 311 -18.46 2.13 -4.81
CA ALA A 311 -18.54 3.38 -4.04
C ALA A 311 -19.44 4.44 -4.73
N ARG A 312 -19.50 4.44 -6.05
CA ARG A 312 -20.38 5.32 -6.83
C ARG A 312 -21.85 4.89 -6.74
N SER A 313 -22.12 3.58 -6.81
CA SER A 313 -23.46 3.01 -6.71
C SER A 313 -24.11 3.23 -5.32
N MET A 314 -23.31 3.40 -4.25
CA MET A 314 -23.82 3.67 -2.90
C MET A 314 -24.07 5.17 -2.63
N LYS A 315 -23.68 6.07 -3.53
CA LYS A 315 -23.87 7.53 -3.39
C LYS A 315 -25.03 8.08 -4.23
N GLY A 316 -25.61 7.30 -5.13
CA GLY A 316 -26.82 7.60 -5.89
C GLY A 316 -28.02 6.87 -5.32
#